data_a4535d27fb9e536ba67866e21cccdfb4
#
_entry.id   a4535d27fb9e536ba67866e21cccdfb4
#
_cell.length_a   1.000
_cell.length_b   1.000
_cell.length_c   1.000
_cell.angle_alpha   90.00
_cell.angle_beta   90.00
_cell.angle_gamma   90.00
#
_symmetry.space_group_name_H-M   'P 1'
#
loop_
_entity.id
_entity.type
_entity.pdbx_description
1 polymer ?
#
loop_
_entity_poly.entity_id
_entity_poly.type
_entity_poly.pdbx_seq_one_letter_code
_entity_poly.pdbx_strand_id
1 'polypeptide(L)'
;FRDPNQFRFKIFLLQLWFNNAYKIRISDSPIQGFERLEGSLCKFNEKYPNANLVEINRLLEDSVESLSKNFYTPLTLTNLVISVQTLLRGKELHPVL
;
A
#
# COMPACT_ATOMS: atom_id res chain seq x y z
N PHE A 1 6.71 15.21 -5.29
CA PHE A 1 7.22 14.27 -6.29
C PHE A 1 7.13 14.90 -7.67
N ARG A 2 8.29 15.28 -8.22
CA ARG A 2 8.34 15.91 -9.56
C ARG A 2 8.54 14.88 -10.66
N ASP A 3 9.10 13.72 -10.32
CA ASP A 3 9.42 12.67 -11.27
C ASP A 3 8.44 11.53 -11.16
N PRO A 4 7.62 11.27 -12.20
CA PRO A 4 6.68 10.14 -12.18
C PRO A 4 7.36 8.79 -11.97
N ASN A 5 8.61 8.61 -12.41
CA ASN A 5 9.32 7.36 -12.23
C ASN A 5 9.69 7.14 -10.75
N GLN A 6 10.05 8.20 -10.02
CA GLN A 6 10.30 8.11 -8.59
C GLN A 6 9.02 7.75 -7.84
N PHE A 7 7.90 8.33 -8.23
CA PHE A 7 6.61 8.02 -7.62
C PHE A 7 6.24 6.55 -7.83
N ARG A 8 6.40 6.04 -9.07
CA ARG A 8 6.14 4.63 -9.37
C ARG A 8 7.03 3.69 -8.56
N PHE A 9 8.30 4.06 -8.43
CA PHE A 9 9.24 3.25 -7.65
C PHE A 9 8.82 3.18 -6.19
N LYS A 10 8.43 4.31 -5.60
CA LYS A 10 7.98 4.33 -4.20
C LYS A 10 6.69 3.53 -4.00
N ILE A 11 5.76 3.60 -4.94
CA ILE A 11 4.55 2.78 -4.88
C ILE A 11 4.91 1.31 -4.98
N PHE A 12 5.84 0.95 -5.85
CA PHE A 12 6.32 -0.43 -5.97
C PHE A 12 6.87 -0.94 -4.63
N LEU A 13 7.67 -0.13 -3.93
CA LEU A 13 8.19 -0.50 -2.62
C LEU A 13 7.08 -0.71 -1.60
N LEU A 14 6.06 0.15 -1.61
CA LEU A 14 4.89 -0.02 -0.74
C LEU A 14 4.12 -1.28 -1.07
N GLN A 15 3.97 -1.61 -2.34
CA GLN A 15 3.32 -2.84 -2.76
C GLN A 15 4.07 -4.07 -2.27
N LEU A 16 5.40 -4.05 -2.35
CA LEU A 16 6.22 -5.14 -1.81
C LEU A 16 5.99 -5.30 -0.31
N TRP A 17 5.95 -4.19 0.43
CA TRP A 17 5.71 -4.22 1.87
C TRP A 17 4.35 -4.82 2.19
N PHE A 18 3.29 -4.31 1.58
CA PHE A 18 1.93 -4.76 1.88
C PHE A 18 1.68 -6.18 1.39
N ASN A 19 2.28 -6.60 0.27
CA ASN A 19 2.18 -7.98 -0.20
C ASN A 19 2.84 -8.94 0.79
N ASN A 20 4.00 -8.58 1.32
CA ASN A 20 4.68 -9.40 2.31
C ASN A 20 3.91 -9.46 3.64
N ALA A 21 3.36 -8.33 4.08
CA ALA A 21 2.54 -8.28 5.29
C ALA A 21 1.32 -9.19 5.14
N TYR A 22 0.67 -9.15 3.99
CA TYR A 22 -0.47 -10.01 3.70
C TYR A 22 -0.07 -11.48 3.69
N LYS A 23 1.04 -11.81 3.04
CA LYS A 23 1.53 -13.19 2.97
C LYS A 23 1.82 -13.76 4.36
N ILE A 24 2.42 -12.96 5.23
CA ILE A 24 2.68 -13.39 6.61
C ILE A 24 1.38 -13.70 7.35
N ARG A 25 0.32 -12.90 7.12
CA ARG A 25 -0.97 -13.14 7.75
C ARG A 25 -1.60 -14.47 7.36
N ILE A 26 -1.40 -14.90 6.11
CA ILE A 26 -2.05 -16.12 5.61
C ILE A 26 -1.17 -17.35 5.67
N SER A 27 0.16 -17.21 5.71
CA SER A 27 1.08 -18.35 5.63
C SER A 27 2.24 -18.29 6.63
N ASP A 28 2.29 -17.28 7.48
CA ASP A 28 3.34 -17.07 8.50
C ASP A 28 4.76 -16.95 7.93
N SER A 29 4.90 -16.70 6.62
CA SER A 29 6.23 -16.52 6.04
C SER A 29 6.20 -15.44 4.97
N PRO A 30 7.27 -14.61 4.90
CA PRO A 30 7.36 -13.59 3.86
C PRO A 30 7.68 -14.19 2.49
N ILE A 31 7.61 -13.36 1.46
CA ILE A 31 8.08 -13.73 0.13
C ILE A 31 9.58 -13.95 0.20
N GLN A 32 10.07 -14.97 -0.53
CA GLN A 32 11.49 -15.29 -0.57
C GLN A 32 12.34 -14.05 -0.88
N GLY A 33 13.39 -13.83 -0.10
CA GLY A 33 14.24 -12.67 -0.22
C GLY A 33 13.91 -11.54 0.76
N PHE A 34 12.80 -11.64 1.48
CA PHE A 34 12.36 -10.60 2.42
C PHE A 34 12.39 -11.06 3.88
N GLU A 35 13.11 -12.13 4.18
CA GLU A 35 13.17 -12.71 5.51
C GLU A 35 13.74 -11.74 6.56
N ARG A 36 14.60 -10.82 6.14
CA ARG A 36 15.18 -9.80 7.03
C ARG A 36 14.13 -8.85 7.58
N LEU A 37 13.04 -8.69 6.86
CA LEU A 37 11.95 -7.77 7.24
C LEU A 37 10.86 -8.45 8.04
N GLU A 38 10.97 -9.76 8.28
CA GLU A 38 9.92 -10.52 8.95
C GLU A 38 9.53 -9.91 10.30
N GLY A 39 10.51 -9.54 11.12
CA GLY A 39 10.24 -8.91 12.42
C GLY A 39 9.48 -7.60 12.29
N SER A 40 9.88 -6.75 11.36
CA SER A 40 9.19 -5.47 11.11
C SER A 40 7.79 -5.67 10.54
N LEU A 41 7.63 -6.66 9.66
CA LEU A 41 6.32 -7.00 9.08
C LEU A 41 5.37 -7.53 10.15
N CYS A 42 5.87 -8.37 11.06
CA CYS A 42 5.06 -8.87 12.18
C CYS A 42 4.60 -7.73 13.08
N LYS A 43 5.49 -6.80 13.40
CA LYS A 43 5.13 -5.61 14.19
C LYS A 43 4.08 -4.76 13.49
N PHE A 44 4.23 -4.60 12.17
CA PHE A 44 3.24 -3.89 11.36
C PHE A 44 1.87 -4.56 11.46
N ASN A 45 1.82 -5.89 11.32
CA ASN A 45 0.57 -6.63 11.41
C ASN A 45 -0.06 -6.56 12.82
N GLU A 46 0.76 -6.51 13.86
CA GLU A 46 0.27 -6.32 15.22
C GLU A 46 -0.33 -4.94 15.44
N LYS A 47 0.31 -3.92 14.85
CA LYS A 47 -0.16 -2.53 14.97
C LYS A 47 -1.45 -2.30 14.18
N TYR A 48 -1.57 -2.94 13.02
CA TYR A 48 -2.70 -2.75 12.12
C TYR A 48 -3.40 -4.07 11.82
N PRO A 49 -3.98 -4.74 12.85
CA PRO A 49 -4.54 -6.08 12.65
C PRO A 49 -5.76 -6.10 11.74
N ASN A 50 -6.45 -4.98 11.61
CA ASN A 50 -7.68 -4.88 10.81
C ASN A 50 -7.45 -4.23 9.44
N ALA A 51 -6.19 -3.99 9.07
CA ALA A 51 -5.89 -3.35 7.78
C ALA A 51 -6.34 -4.23 6.62
N ASN A 52 -7.02 -3.60 5.65
CA ASN A 52 -7.43 -4.29 4.42
C ASN A 52 -6.30 -4.23 3.40
N LEU A 53 -5.36 -5.16 3.51
CA LEU A 53 -4.15 -5.17 2.70
C LEU A 53 -4.43 -5.42 1.22
N VAL A 54 -5.45 -6.22 0.90
CA VAL A 54 -5.84 -6.49 -0.48
C VAL A 54 -6.30 -5.20 -1.16
N GLU A 55 -7.15 -4.43 -0.49
CA GLU A 55 -7.67 -3.18 -1.03
C GLU A 55 -6.57 -2.11 -1.12
N ILE A 56 -5.66 -2.06 -0.14
CA ILE A 56 -4.50 -1.15 -0.19
C ILE A 56 -3.67 -1.42 -1.45
N ASN A 57 -3.36 -2.68 -1.73
CA ASN A 57 -2.61 -3.03 -2.92
C ASN A 57 -3.33 -2.64 -4.21
N ARG A 58 -4.66 -2.81 -4.25
CA ARG A 58 -5.46 -2.40 -5.40
C ARG A 58 -5.39 -0.89 -5.61
N LEU A 59 -5.48 -0.12 -4.54
CA LEU A 59 -5.33 1.34 -4.60
C LEU A 59 -3.98 1.76 -5.13
N LEU A 60 -2.91 1.08 -4.71
CA LEU A 60 -1.58 1.39 -5.19
C LEU A 60 -1.44 1.13 -6.69
N GLU A 61 -2.02 0.02 -7.18
CA GLU A 61 -2.05 -0.26 -8.61
C GLU A 61 -2.83 0.80 -9.39
N ASP A 62 -3.99 1.19 -8.88
CA ASP A 62 -4.81 2.23 -9.52
C ASP A 62 -4.08 3.56 -9.56
N SER A 63 -3.28 3.88 -8.55
CA SER A 63 -2.49 5.10 -8.52
C SER A 63 -1.42 5.13 -9.60
N VAL A 64 -0.77 3.99 -9.86
CA VAL A 64 0.21 3.88 -10.94
C VAL A 64 -0.47 4.08 -12.29
N GLU A 65 -1.64 3.48 -12.48
CA GLU A 65 -2.41 3.63 -13.70
C GLU A 65 -2.85 5.09 -13.91
N SER A 66 -3.25 5.77 -12.85
CA SER A 66 -3.65 7.19 -12.91
C SER A 66 -2.49 8.06 -13.38
N LEU A 67 -1.27 7.78 -12.97
CA LEU A 67 -0.09 8.49 -13.46
C LEU A 67 0.09 8.31 -14.96
N SER A 68 -0.19 7.11 -15.47
CA SER A 68 -0.08 6.81 -16.90
C SER A 68 -1.06 7.64 -17.73
N LYS A 69 -2.15 8.07 -17.12
CA LYS A 69 -3.21 8.87 -17.75
C LYS A 69 -3.02 10.38 -17.53
N ASN A 70 -1.87 10.79 -17.00
CA ASN A 70 -1.53 12.19 -16.75
C ASN A 70 -2.47 12.91 -15.76
N PHE A 71 -3.00 12.17 -14.76
CA PHE A 71 -3.74 12.80 -13.70
C PHE A 71 -2.82 13.66 -12.82
N TYR A 72 -3.41 14.67 -12.17
CA TYR A 72 -2.66 15.59 -11.33
C TYR A 72 -2.05 14.84 -10.13
N THR A 73 -0.73 14.73 -10.13
CA THR A 73 0.01 13.92 -9.15
C THR A 73 -0.20 14.32 -7.69
N PRO A 74 -0.12 15.64 -7.31
CA PRO A 74 -0.36 16.01 -5.90
C PRO A 74 -1.74 15.61 -5.38
N LEU A 75 -2.78 15.74 -6.21
CA LEU A 75 -4.12 15.35 -5.81
C LEU A 75 -4.22 13.82 -5.66
N THR A 76 -3.65 13.09 -6.60
CA THR A 76 -3.60 11.63 -6.55
C THR A 76 -2.91 11.15 -5.28
N LEU A 77 -1.77 11.78 -4.93
CA LEU A 77 -1.02 11.44 -3.72
C LEU A 77 -1.84 11.72 -2.45
N THR A 78 -2.49 12.87 -2.38
CA THR A 78 -3.29 13.24 -1.21
C THR A 78 -4.41 12.24 -1.00
N ASN A 79 -5.14 11.92 -2.06
CA ASN A 79 -6.22 10.94 -2.00
C ASN A 79 -5.72 9.55 -1.60
N LEU A 80 -4.58 9.15 -2.15
CA LEU A 80 -3.96 7.87 -1.83
C LEU A 80 -3.60 7.76 -0.36
N VAL A 81 -2.94 8.79 0.19
CA VAL A 81 -2.54 8.79 1.60
C VAL A 81 -3.75 8.67 2.51
N ILE A 82 -4.80 9.45 2.26
CA ILE A 82 -6.03 9.41 3.06
C ILE A 82 -6.68 8.03 2.97
N SER A 83 -6.77 7.48 1.76
CA SER A 83 -7.39 6.16 1.54
C SER A 83 -6.61 5.05 2.23
N VAL A 84 -5.29 5.06 2.13
CA VAL A 84 -4.44 4.04 2.78
C VAL A 84 -4.58 4.14 4.30
N GLN A 85 -4.58 5.35 4.87
CA GLN A 85 -4.78 5.53 6.31
C GLN A 85 -6.13 4.96 6.76
N THR A 86 -7.17 5.19 5.98
CA THR A 86 -8.50 4.66 6.28
C THR A 86 -8.50 3.13 6.29
N LEU A 87 -7.91 2.52 5.28
CA LEU A 87 -7.85 1.05 5.16
C LEU A 87 -6.94 0.41 6.20
N LEU A 88 -5.88 1.10 6.63
CA LEU A 88 -5.01 0.62 7.72
C LEU A 88 -5.79 0.50 9.03
N ARG A 89 -6.76 1.37 9.26
CA ARG A 89 -7.61 1.34 10.45
C ARG A 89 -8.74 0.32 10.35
N GLY A 90 -8.82 -0.41 9.23
CA GLY A 90 -9.87 -1.39 9.01
C GLY A 90 -11.23 -0.78 8.67
N LYS A 91 -11.25 0.49 8.27
CA LYS A 91 -12.48 1.17 7.87
C LYS A 91 -12.71 1.03 6.38
N GLU A 92 -13.97 1.06 5.97
CA GLU A 92 -14.31 1.05 4.56
C GLU A 92 -14.07 2.43 3.95
N LEU A 93 -13.72 2.43 2.66
CA LEU A 93 -13.61 3.67 1.91
C LEU A 93 -15.01 4.15 1.55
N HIS A 94 -15.27 5.41 1.88
CA HIS A 94 -16.51 6.06 1.45
C HIS A 94 -16.21 6.92 0.23
N PRO A 95 -17.07 6.90 -0.79
CA PRO A 95 -16.89 7.81 -1.92
C PRO A 95 -16.94 9.25 -1.43
N VAL A 96 -15.92 10.01 -1.81
CA VAL A 96 -15.91 11.44 -1.51
C VAL A 96 -16.67 12.13 -2.62
N LEU A 97 -17.75 12.74 -2.25
CA LEU A 97 -18.60 13.47 -3.19
C LEU A 97 -17.99 14.84 -3.51
#